data_46b4793bce129f734274d58e7f20170f
#
_entry.id   46b4793bce129f734274d58e7f20170f
#
_cell.length_a   1.000
_cell.length_b   1.000
_cell.length_c   1.000
_cell.angle_alpha   90.00
_cell.angle_beta   90.00
_cell.angle_gamma   90.00
#
_symmetry.space_group_name_H-M   'P 1'
#
loop_
_entity.id
_entity.type
_entity.pdbx_description
1 polymer ?
#
loop_
_entity_poly.entity_id
_entity_poly.type
_entity_poly.pdbx_seq_one_letter_code
_entity_poly.pdbx_strand_id
1 'polypeptide(L)' 'MWVLVWMQFVVGMPLQYFQLNSFETRTLCELYKEQAKVMVTNNNMIVACLIVRIEQ' A
#
# COMPACT_ATOMS: atom_id res chain seq x y z
N MET A 1 -3.65 6.58 -11.68
CA MET A 1 -2.43 5.91 -11.24
C MET A 1 -2.76 5.08 -10.02
N TRP A 2 -2.20 3.89 -9.92
CA TRP A 2 -2.37 3.01 -8.79
C TRP A 2 -1.13 3.07 -7.90
N VAL A 3 -1.33 3.21 -6.60
CA VAL A 3 -0.24 3.34 -5.63
C VAL A 3 -0.27 2.17 -4.68
N LEU A 4 0.85 1.50 -4.53
CA LEU A 4 1.02 0.43 -3.55
C LEU A 4 1.50 1.05 -2.25
N VAL A 5 0.72 0.88 -1.19
CA VAL A 5 0.97 1.51 0.11
C VAL A 5 1.05 0.46 1.20
N TRP A 6 2.07 0.55 2.04
CA TRP A 6 2.20 -0.21 3.26
C TRP A 6 1.73 0.66 4.41
N MET A 7 0.87 0.11 5.26
CA MET A 7 0.31 0.83 6.40
C MET A 7 0.50 0.04 7.69
N GLN A 8 0.68 0.76 8.80
CA GLN A 8 0.82 0.16 10.10
C GLN A 8 -0.05 0.90 11.11
N PHE A 9 -0.80 0.13 11.91
CA PHE A 9 -1.66 0.65 12.97
C PHE A 9 -1.01 0.34 14.31
N VAL A 10 -0.73 1.39 15.09
CA VAL A 10 -0.20 1.24 16.46
C VAL A 10 -1.15 1.96 17.40
N VAL A 11 -1.62 1.26 18.45
CA VAL A 11 -2.56 1.84 19.41
C VAL A 11 -1.93 3.06 20.09
N GLY A 12 -2.69 4.16 20.09
CA GLY A 12 -2.24 5.41 20.69
C GLY A 12 -1.33 6.25 19.81
N MET A 13 -1.07 5.82 18.57
CA MET A 13 -0.23 6.57 17.65
C MET A 13 -0.97 6.83 16.34
N PRO A 14 -0.60 7.89 15.60
CA PRO A 14 -1.17 8.14 14.28
C PRO A 14 -0.88 6.99 13.33
N LEU A 15 -1.77 6.81 12.33
CA LEU A 15 -1.56 5.84 11.26
C LEU A 15 -0.24 6.14 10.54
N GLN A 16 0.61 5.13 10.43
CA GLN A 16 1.85 5.23 9.67
C GLN A 16 1.68 4.56 8.32
N TYR A 17 2.22 5.18 7.28
CA TYR A 17 2.12 4.61 5.95
C TYR A 17 3.33 4.98 5.11
N PHE A 18 3.67 4.10 4.17
CA PHE A 18 4.72 4.33 3.20
C PHE A 18 4.24 3.95 1.82
N GLN A 19 4.46 4.85 0.85
CA GLN A 19 4.23 4.55 -0.54
C GLN A 19 5.41 3.72 -1.06
N LEU A 20 5.14 2.47 -1.42
CA LEU A 20 6.19 1.56 -1.88
C LEU A 20 6.49 1.76 -3.35
N ASN A 21 5.45 1.92 -4.17
CA ASN A 21 5.63 2.10 -5.61
C ASN A 21 4.33 2.61 -6.22
N SER A 22 4.39 2.99 -7.50
CA SER A 22 3.22 3.41 -8.26
C SER A 22 3.19 2.70 -9.61
N PHE A 23 1.97 2.45 -10.13
CA PHE A 23 1.76 1.67 -11.34
C PHE A 23 0.67 2.32 -12.18
N GLU A 24 0.75 2.14 -13.48
CA GLU A 24 -0.26 2.67 -14.41
C GLU A 24 -1.54 1.84 -14.40
N THR A 25 -1.43 0.55 -14.10
CA THR A 25 -2.57 -0.36 -14.13
C THR A 25 -2.78 -1.04 -12.78
N ARG A 26 -4.03 -1.38 -12.50
CA ARG A 26 -4.38 -2.14 -11.30
C ARG A 26 -3.72 -3.52 -11.31
N THR A 27 -3.65 -4.16 -12.47
CA THR A 27 -3.08 -5.49 -12.58
C THR A 27 -1.64 -5.54 -12.08
N LEU A 28 -0.83 -4.57 -12.49
CA LEU A 28 0.55 -4.48 -12.02
C LEU A 28 0.61 -4.24 -10.50
N CYS A 29 -0.24 -3.35 -9.98
CA CYS A 29 -0.28 -3.07 -8.56
C CYS A 29 -0.63 -4.33 -7.75
N GLU A 30 -1.64 -5.08 -8.20
CA GLU A 30 -2.05 -6.32 -7.53
C GLU A 30 -0.94 -7.36 -7.56
N LEU A 31 -0.22 -7.47 -8.66
CA LEU A 31 0.90 -8.41 -8.78
C LEU A 31 2.00 -8.10 -7.76
N TYR A 32 2.40 -6.83 -7.67
CA TYR A 32 3.43 -6.42 -6.72
C TYR A 32 2.92 -6.44 -5.29
N LYS A 33 1.62 -6.22 -5.08
CA LYS A 33 1.01 -6.34 -3.77
C LYS A 33 1.15 -7.76 -3.22
N GLU A 34 0.96 -8.77 -4.05
CA GLU A 34 1.15 -10.17 -3.63
C GLU A 34 2.58 -10.42 -3.17
N GLN A 35 3.56 -9.83 -3.86
CA GLN A 35 4.96 -9.95 -3.45
C GLN A 35 5.23 -9.17 -2.16
N ALA A 36 4.60 -8.01 -2.00
CA ALA A 36 4.80 -7.17 -0.82
C ALA A 36 4.16 -7.74 0.44
N LYS A 37 3.26 -8.69 0.31
CA LYS A 37 2.63 -9.32 1.48
C LYS A 37 3.62 -10.01 2.40
N VAL A 38 4.79 -10.38 1.89
CA VAL A 38 5.84 -10.97 2.74
C VAL A 38 6.36 -9.98 3.78
N MET A 39 6.16 -8.68 3.56
CA MET A 39 6.53 -7.63 4.49
C MET A 39 5.52 -7.47 5.63
N VAL A 40 4.33 -8.07 5.49
CA VAL A 40 3.28 -8.00 6.50
C VAL A 40 3.50 -9.13 7.48
N THR A 41 4.11 -8.81 8.62
CA THR A 41 4.50 -9.81 9.62
C THR A 41 3.60 -9.81 10.85
N ASN A 42 2.74 -8.80 11.00
CA ASN A 42 1.86 -8.64 12.14
C ASN A 42 0.45 -8.29 11.67
N ASN A 43 -0.53 -8.50 12.55
CA ASN A 43 -1.93 -8.19 12.25
C ASN A 43 -2.21 -6.70 12.13
N ASN A 44 -1.29 -5.85 12.61
CA ASN A 44 -1.45 -4.40 12.53
C ASN A 44 -0.83 -3.78 11.29
N MET A 45 -0.37 -4.61 10.35
CA MET A 45 0.20 -4.17 9.09
C MET A 45 -0.67 -4.60 7.92
N ILE A 46 -0.72 -3.79 6.89
CA ILE A 46 -1.47 -4.10 5.68
C ILE A 46 -0.81 -3.42 4.47
N VAL A 47 -0.85 -4.09 3.33
CA VAL A 47 -0.50 -3.48 2.04
C VAL A 47 -1.76 -3.42 1.19
N ALA A 48 -1.93 -2.30 0.49
CA ALA A 48 -3.12 -2.07 -0.32
C ALA A 48 -2.78 -1.31 -1.59
N CYS A 49 -3.59 -1.53 -2.63
CA CYS A 49 -3.53 -0.76 -3.86
C CYS A 49 -4.61 0.31 -3.81
N LEU A 50 -4.19 1.57 -3.92
CA LEU A 50 -5.09 2.72 -3.90
C LEU A 50 -5.02 3.43 -5.24
N ILE A 51 -6.17 3.92 -5.71
CA ILE A 51 -6.20 4.72 -6.91
C ILE A 51 -6.01 6.18 -6.52
N VAL A 52 -5.10 6.85 -7.23
CA VAL A 52 -4.82 8.27 -7.03
C VAL A 52 -5.11 9.00 -8.31
N ARG A 53 -5.93 10.04 -8.23
CA ARG A 53 -6.22 10.92 -9.34
C ARG A 53 -5.43 12.20 -9.16
N ILE A 54 -4.75 12.60 -10.22
CA ILE A 54 -4.07 13.88 -10.26
C ILE A 54 -4.98 14.84 -11.02
N GLU A 55 -5.53 15.81 -10.32
CA GLU A 55 -6.30 16.87 -10.93
C GLU A 55 -5.39 18.04 -11.23
N GLN A 56 -5.43 18.47 -12.46
CA GLN A 56 -4.67 19.65 -12.88
C GLN A 56 -5.61 20.82 -13.06
#